data_345a6c4a5b5d45bc1f9902db7b8f7400
#
_entry.id   345a6c4a5b5d45bc1f9902db7b8f7400
#
_cell.length_a   1.000
_cell.length_b   1.000
_cell.length_c   1.000
_cell.angle_alpha   90.00
_cell.angle_beta   90.00
_cell.angle_gamma   90.00
#
_symmetry.space_group_name_H-M   'P 1'
#
loop_
_entity.id
_entity.type
_entity.pdbx_description
1 polymer ?
#
loop_
_entity_poly.entity_id
_entity_poly.type
_entity_poly.pdbx_seq_one_letter_code
_entity_poly.pdbx_strand_id
1 'polypeptide(L)'
;MSKIDEIMKDFNKKYKEDLMHYGISNYDYERIPFTSPRLNYMTFGGLPEGKLIEFYGEEHGGKTTTALDIVANFQIKYPERKVVWADCENTFDVVWAIKLGVDVESLIILQPSNQSAEVIFQVILDLISTGEVGLAVIDSFGVMVSQQALEKELVDKTYAGISKALTDFGGRACGICNKYKCTVIGINQIREDFNSTFGGTKTVGGKGWKHDVSVRLEFRMGTYIDDKNKALTRGTENPAGNMVNVTMKKNKTCPPTRRTGFYTLKYLSGIDYLWDFIEVGLKFGIIEKSGSWFSLINIDTGEIIEDKLHGQDNVRKFLEENTDVLATLEELVEARLYSDEVRLDEIDEEE
;
A
#
# COMPACT_ATOMS: atom_id res chain seq x y z
N MET A 1 42.28 5.05 3.72
CA MET A 1 41.25 4.05 3.30
C MET A 1 41.65 2.75 3.99
N SER A 2 40.75 2.11 4.70
CA SER A 2 41.09 0.83 5.34
C SER A 2 41.17 -0.29 4.26
N LYS A 3 41.86 -1.38 4.61
CA LYS A 3 41.96 -2.55 3.72
C LYS A 3 40.57 -3.14 3.40
N ILE A 4 39.63 -2.95 4.31
CA ILE A 4 38.21 -3.36 4.14
C ILE A 4 37.53 -2.47 3.10
N ASP A 5 37.72 -1.15 3.14
CA ASP A 5 37.14 -0.21 2.17
C ASP A 5 37.61 -0.52 0.74
N GLU A 6 38.86 -0.90 0.56
CA GLU A 6 39.41 -1.31 -0.76
C GLU A 6 38.72 -2.59 -1.26
N ILE A 7 38.57 -3.60 -0.41
CA ILE A 7 37.86 -4.84 -0.76
C ILE A 7 36.41 -4.56 -1.12
N MET A 8 35.69 -3.79 -0.34
CA MET A 8 34.30 -3.41 -0.58
C MET A 8 34.16 -2.71 -1.96
N LYS A 9 35.04 -1.74 -2.23
CA LYS A 9 35.05 -1.01 -3.49
C LYS A 9 35.34 -1.91 -4.69
N ASP A 10 36.29 -2.82 -4.57
CA ASP A 10 36.63 -3.77 -5.64
C ASP A 10 35.49 -4.75 -5.93
N PHE A 11 34.82 -5.26 -4.88
CA PHE A 11 33.67 -6.14 -5.04
C PHE A 11 32.49 -5.42 -5.71
N ASN A 12 32.13 -4.24 -5.22
CA ASN A 12 31.03 -3.44 -5.80
C ASN A 12 31.32 -3.11 -7.27
N LYS A 13 32.55 -2.76 -7.63
CA LYS A 13 32.98 -2.54 -9.01
C LYS A 13 32.93 -3.80 -9.85
N LYS A 14 33.39 -4.94 -9.33
CA LYS A 14 33.42 -6.24 -10.03
C LYS A 14 32.03 -6.72 -10.40
N TYR A 15 31.07 -6.58 -9.49
CA TYR A 15 29.69 -7.05 -9.69
C TYR A 15 28.77 -5.97 -10.26
N LYS A 16 29.26 -4.72 -10.40
CA LYS A 16 28.49 -3.55 -10.87
C LYS A 16 27.22 -3.32 -10.03
N GLU A 17 27.30 -3.61 -8.76
CA GLU A 17 26.24 -3.50 -7.77
C GLU A 17 26.83 -2.99 -6.45
N ASP A 18 26.03 -2.27 -5.67
CA ASP A 18 26.39 -1.88 -4.30
C ASP A 18 26.12 -3.04 -3.32
N LEU A 19 26.93 -4.10 -3.45
CA LEU A 19 26.80 -5.33 -2.67
C LEU A 19 27.24 -5.19 -1.22
N MET A 20 28.23 -4.30 -0.96
CA MET A 20 28.79 -4.07 0.35
C MET A 20 28.76 -2.59 0.68
N HIS A 21 28.10 -2.26 1.78
CA HIS A 21 28.03 -0.92 2.36
C HIS A 21 28.04 -1.00 3.89
N TYR A 22 28.36 0.10 4.56
CA TYR A 22 28.20 0.18 6.01
C TYR A 22 26.73 0.27 6.41
N GLY A 23 26.36 -0.28 7.58
CA GLY A 23 24.96 -0.43 8.02
C GLY A 23 24.15 0.85 8.14
N ILE A 24 24.81 2.02 8.20
CA ILE A 24 24.17 3.35 8.30
C ILE A 24 23.63 3.85 6.93
N SER A 25 24.09 3.28 5.82
CA SER A 25 23.87 3.86 4.49
C SER A 25 22.51 3.57 3.82
N ASN A 26 21.57 2.83 4.43
CA ASN A 26 20.36 2.36 3.76
C ASN A 26 19.08 2.31 4.62
N TYR A 27 18.87 3.26 5.54
CA TYR A 27 17.70 3.23 6.43
C TYR A 27 16.50 4.02 5.93
N ASP A 28 16.66 4.96 4.99
CA ASP A 28 15.54 5.71 4.43
C ASP A 28 14.93 4.97 3.23
N TYR A 29 13.72 4.48 3.41
CA TYR A 29 12.90 3.98 2.31
C TYR A 29 12.08 5.13 1.74
N GLU A 30 12.30 5.42 0.46
CA GLU A 30 11.29 6.17 -0.29
C GLU A 30 9.96 5.43 -0.20
N ARG A 31 8.87 6.18 -0.13
CA ARG A 31 7.53 5.60 0.04
C ARG A 31 6.56 6.10 -1.01
N ILE A 32 5.66 5.22 -1.41
CA ILE A 32 4.53 5.55 -2.27
C ILE A 32 3.36 5.87 -1.34
N PRO A 33 2.88 7.13 -1.29
CA PRO A 33 1.80 7.51 -0.39
C PRO A 33 0.46 6.91 -0.83
N PHE A 34 -0.44 6.72 0.13
CA PHE A 34 -1.87 6.53 -0.12
C PHE A 34 -2.54 7.89 -0.24
N THR A 35 -3.67 7.97 -0.95
CA THR A 35 -4.53 9.15 -0.88
C THR A 35 -5.08 9.35 0.54
N SER A 36 -5.33 8.28 1.29
CA SER A 36 -5.79 8.39 2.68
C SER A 36 -4.67 8.79 3.65
N PRO A 37 -4.75 9.96 4.32
CA PRO A 37 -3.79 10.36 5.35
C PRO A 37 -3.72 9.38 6.53
N ARG A 38 -4.83 8.68 6.84
CA ARG A 38 -4.84 7.66 7.90
C ARG A 38 -4.01 6.44 7.57
N LEU A 39 -4.00 6.02 6.28
CA LEU A 39 -3.13 4.94 5.85
C LEU A 39 -1.67 5.38 5.81
N ASN A 40 -1.39 6.63 5.43
CA ASN A 40 -0.06 7.20 5.53
C ASN A 40 0.41 7.26 6.97
N TYR A 41 -0.44 7.69 7.91
CA TYR A 41 -0.12 7.62 9.33
C TYR A 41 0.21 6.20 9.80
N MET A 42 -0.61 5.19 9.41
CA MET A 42 -0.38 3.79 9.79
C MET A 42 0.93 3.23 9.23
N THR A 43 1.33 3.67 8.04
CA THR A 43 2.47 3.13 7.29
C THR A 43 3.70 4.03 7.33
N PHE A 44 3.69 5.08 8.14
CA PHE A 44 4.80 6.06 8.21
C PHE A 44 5.10 6.67 6.83
N GLY A 45 4.07 7.23 6.18
CA GLY A 45 4.17 7.94 4.92
C GLY A 45 3.86 7.12 3.67
N GLY A 46 3.51 5.83 3.77
CA GLY A 46 3.11 5.03 2.62
C GLY A 46 3.79 3.66 2.51
N LEU A 47 3.71 3.05 1.34
CA LEU A 47 4.34 1.77 1.05
C LEU A 47 5.81 1.95 0.70
N PRO A 48 6.74 1.13 1.26
CA PRO A 48 8.16 1.21 0.98
C PRO A 48 8.47 0.81 -0.47
N GLU A 49 9.30 1.58 -1.15
CA GLU A 49 9.76 1.28 -2.50
C GLU A 49 10.77 0.13 -2.52
N GLY A 50 10.81 -0.58 -3.64
CA GLY A 50 11.74 -1.69 -3.84
C GLY A 50 11.43 -2.92 -2.98
N LYS A 51 10.20 -3.09 -2.53
CA LYS A 51 9.79 -4.17 -1.63
C LYS A 51 8.60 -4.98 -2.17
N LEU A 52 8.48 -6.20 -1.66
CA LEU A 52 7.31 -7.04 -1.89
C LEU A 52 6.26 -6.74 -0.83
N ILE A 53 5.04 -6.50 -1.28
CA ILE A 53 3.88 -6.14 -0.46
C ILE A 53 2.75 -7.15 -0.71
N GLU A 54 2.02 -7.54 0.30
CA GLU A 54 0.81 -8.35 0.15
C GLU A 54 -0.41 -7.61 0.69
N PHE A 55 -1.42 -7.42 -0.17
CA PHE A 55 -2.77 -7.02 0.21
C PHE A 55 -3.65 -8.25 0.23
N TYR A 56 -4.28 -8.55 1.36
CA TYR A 56 -5.12 -9.73 1.46
C TYR A 56 -6.38 -9.48 2.29
N GLY A 57 -7.39 -10.28 2.10
CA GLY A 57 -8.67 -10.15 2.80
C GLY A 57 -9.83 -10.73 2.01
N GLU A 58 -11.04 -10.57 2.55
CA GLU A 58 -12.28 -10.99 1.91
C GLU A 58 -12.55 -10.22 0.59
N GLU A 59 -13.43 -10.74 -0.23
CA GLU A 59 -13.96 -10.02 -1.39
C GLU A 59 -14.61 -8.72 -0.95
N HIS A 60 -14.61 -7.72 -1.83
CA HIS A 60 -15.13 -6.37 -1.55
C HIS A 60 -14.45 -5.65 -0.36
N GLY A 61 -13.33 -6.16 0.15
CA GLY A 61 -12.58 -5.55 1.26
C GLY A 61 -11.79 -4.29 0.89
N GLY A 62 -11.77 -3.87 -0.39
CA GLY A 62 -11.07 -2.65 -0.85
C GLY A 62 -9.63 -2.87 -1.34
N LYS A 63 -9.17 -4.12 -1.49
CA LYS A 63 -7.80 -4.47 -1.92
C LYS A 63 -7.42 -3.87 -3.28
N THR A 64 -8.21 -4.17 -4.32
CA THR A 64 -8.01 -3.69 -5.69
C THR A 64 -8.11 -2.17 -5.77
N THR A 65 -9.10 -1.57 -5.08
CA THR A 65 -9.25 -0.11 -5.00
C THR A 65 -8.01 0.55 -4.37
N THR A 66 -7.50 0.00 -3.26
CA THR A 66 -6.28 0.54 -2.64
C THR A 66 -5.04 0.33 -3.53
N ALA A 67 -4.97 -0.76 -4.27
CA ALA A 67 -3.86 -0.97 -5.20
C ALA A 67 -3.91 0.03 -6.37
N LEU A 68 -5.10 0.34 -6.90
CA LEU A 68 -5.30 1.39 -7.91
C LEU A 68 -4.95 2.79 -7.36
N ASP A 69 -5.30 3.08 -6.11
CA ASP A 69 -4.90 4.31 -5.42
C ASP A 69 -3.37 4.45 -5.37
N ILE A 70 -2.65 3.39 -5.00
CA ILE A 70 -1.18 3.38 -5.01
C ILE A 70 -0.63 3.55 -6.43
N VAL A 71 -1.27 2.96 -7.46
CA VAL A 71 -0.86 3.17 -8.86
C VAL A 71 -0.97 4.64 -9.25
N ALA A 72 -2.09 5.29 -8.96
CA ALA A 72 -2.30 6.71 -9.25
C ALA A 72 -1.25 7.59 -8.57
N ASN A 73 -1.03 7.39 -7.26
CA ASN A 73 -0.04 8.15 -6.51
C ASN A 73 1.40 7.88 -6.97
N PHE A 74 1.71 6.64 -7.39
CA PHE A 74 3.00 6.31 -7.97
C PHE A 74 3.23 7.03 -9.31
N GLN A 75 2.24 7.06 -10.19
CA GLN A 75 2.32 7.75 -11.49
C GLN A 75 2.51 9.27 -11.32
N ILE A 76 1.89 9.87 -10.30
CA ILE A 76 2.11 11.28 -9.95
C ILE A 76 3.54 11.51 -9.46
N LYS A 77 4.04 10.64 -8.57
CA LYS A 77 5.39 10.76 -8.00
C LYS A 77 6.49 10.49 -9.02
N TYR A 78 6.28 9.54 -9.95
CA TYR A 78 7.26 9.06 -10.92
C TYR A 78 6.68 8.97 -12.34
N PRO A 79 6.37 10.09 -13.00
CA PRO A 79 5.74 10.11 -14.32
C PRO A 79 6.59 9.46 -15.42
N GLU A 80 7.90 9.35 -15.22
CA GLU A 80 8.84 8.72 -16.16
C GLU A 80 8.89 7.18 -16.02
N ARG A 81 8.41 6.63 -14.90
CA ARG A 81 8.47 5.19 -14.64
C ARG A 81 7.16 4.50 -14.97
N LYS A 82 7.25 3.29 -15.49
CA LYS A 82 6.08 2.51 -15.88
C LYS A 82 5.50 1.71 -14.71
N VAL A 83 4.20 1.48 -14.80
CA VAL A 83 3.46 0.59 -13.91
C VAL A 83 2.94 -0.60 -14.71
N VAL A 84 3.05 -1.80 -14.15
CA VAL A 84 2.49 -3.03 -14.70
C VAL A 84 1.36 -3.52 -13.81
N TRP A 85 0.21 -3.79 -14.41
CA TRP A 85 -0.93 -4.44 -13.75
C TRP A 85 -1.19 -5.80 -14.38
N ALA A 86 -0.90 -6.88 -13.67
CA ALA A 86 -1.25 -8.22 -14.08
C ALA A 86 -2.69 -8.54 -13.62
N ASP A 87 -3.63 -8.40 -14.55
CA ASP A 87 -5.05 -8.69 -14.35
C ASP A 87 -5.33 -10.17 -14.58
N CYS A 88 -5.06 -11.00 -13.57
CA CYS A 88 -5.23 -12.44 -13.64
C CYS A 88 -6.72 -12.86 -13.53
N GLU A 89 -7.57 -12.00 -13.00
CA GLU A 89 -9.03 -12.25 -12.89
C GLU A 89 -9.79 -11.80 -14.13
N ASN A 90 -9.16 -11.04 -15.05
CA ASN A 90 -9.79 -10.40 -16.21
C ASN A 90 -10.98 -9.49 -15.81
N THR A 91 -10.79 -8.72 -14.74
CA THR A 91 -11.81 -7.86 -14.13
C THR A 91 -11.39 -6.40 -13.99
N PHE A 92 -10.33 -5.99 -14.69
CA PHE A 92 -9.83 -4.61 -14.60
C PHE A 92 -10.88 -3.62 -15.09
N ASP A 93 -11.34 -2.76 -14.17
CA ASP A 93 -12.33 -1.71 -14.45
C ASP A 93 -11.61 -0.39 -14.78
N VAL A 94 -11.54 -0.08 -16.07
CA VAL A 94 -10.93 1.15 -16.61
C VAL A 94 -11.62 2.40 -16.06
N VAL A 95 -12.96 2.38 -15.96
CA VAL A 95 -13.71 3.56 -15.49
C VAL A 95 -13.43 3.83 -14.02
N TRP A 96 -13.35 2.78 -13.20
CA TRP A 96 -13.01 2.89 -11.80
C TRP A 96 -11.56 3.33 -11.60
N ALA A 97 -10.62 2.79 -12.37
CA ALA A 97 -9.22 3.18 -12.34
C ALA A 97 -9.04 4.69 -12.64
N ILE A 98 -9.71 5.20 -13.69
CA ILE A 98 -9.70 6.64 -14.03
C ILE A 98 -10.28 7.48 -12.89
N LYS A 99 -11.37 7.05 -12.25
CA LYS A 99 -11.96 7.76 -11.11
C LYS A 99 -11.01 7.87 -9.91
N LEU A 100 -10.15 6.88 -9.73
CA LEU A 100 -9.12 6.89 -8.69
C LEU A 100 -7.85 7.68 -9.09
N GLY A 101 -7.83 8.26 -10.29
CA GLY A 101 -6.73 9.09 -10.77
C GLY A 101 -5.66 8.32 -11.54
N VAL A 102 -5.89 7.05 -11.89
CA VAL A 102 -4.93 6.26 -12.68
C VAL A 102 -4.86 6.78 -14.12
N ASP A 103 -3.66 7.10 -14.59
CA ASP A 103 -3.38 7.28 -16.01
C ASP A 103 -3.32 5.90 -16.69
N VAL A 104 -4.45 5.52 -17.30
CA VAL A 104 -4.60 4.22 -17.95
C VAL A 104 -3.84 4.13 -19.28
N GLU A 105 -3.49 5.26 -19.90
CA GLU A 105 -2.74 5.27 -21.16
C GLU A 105 -1.26 4.92 -20.93
N SER A 106 -0.72 5.25 -19.76
CA SER A 106 0.64 4.89 -19.37
C SER A 106 0.75 3.56 -18.61
N LEU A 107 -0.39 2.93 -18.28
CA LEU A 107 -0.45 1.67 -17.53
C LEU A 107 -0.29 0.46 -18.46
N ILE A 108 0.67 -0.40 -18.14
CA ILE A 108 0.85 -1.67 -18.87
C ILE A 108 -0.08 -2.72 -18.26
N ILE A 109 -1.06 -3.20 -19.00
CA ILE A 109 -1.94 -4.29 -18.57
C ILE A 109 -1.43 -5.63 -19.13
N LEU A 110 -1.16 -6.57 -18.23
CA LEU A 110 -0.85 -7.96 -18.55
C LEU A 110 -2.09 -8.82 -18.26
N GLN A 111 -2.80 -9.24 -19.32
CA GLN A 111 -3.97 -10.12 -19.21
C GLN A 111 -3.62 -11.51 -19.73
N PRO A 112 -3.25 -12.45 -18.84
CA PRO A 112 -2.82 -13.77 -19.26
C PRO A 112 -4.02 -14.63 -19.68
N SER A 113 -4.01 -15.09 -20.93
CA SER A 113 -4.96 -16.08 -21.42
C SER A 113 -4.34 -17.47 -21.32
N ASN A 114 -4.77 -18.28 -20.35
CA ASN A 114 -4.34 -19.66 -20.17
C ASN A 114 -2.81 -19.82 -19.97
N GLN A 115 -2.18 -18.88 -19.26
CA GLN A 115 -0.77 -18.95 -18.88
C GLN A 115 -0.58 -19.43 -17.46
N SER A 116 0.52 -20.12 -17.20
CA SER A 116 0.86 -20.53 -15.84
C SER A 116 1.35 -19.36 -14.98
N ALA A 117 1.23 -19.51 -13.66
CA ALA A 117 1.76 -18.56 -12.70
C ALA A 117 3.27 -18.31 -12.91
N GLU A 118 4.02 -19.37 -13.23
CA GLU A 118 5.47 -19.32 -13.49
C GLU A 118 5.79 -18.39 -14.67
N VAL A 119 5.02 -18.47 -15.76
CA VAL A 119 5.18 -17.61 -16.93
C VAL A 119 4.86 -16.16 -16.58
N ILE A 120 3.75 -15.91 -15.91
CA ILE A 120 3.34 -14.56 -15.50
C ILE A 120 4.41 -13.92 -14.60
N PHE A 121 4.89 -14.66 -13.61
CA PHE A 121 5.94 -14.20 -12.70
C PHE A 121 7.25 -13.91 -13.43
N GLN A 122 7.63 -14.75 -14.41
CA GLN A 122 8.84 -14.52 -15.20
C GLN A 122 8.71 -13.24 -16.03
N VAL A 123 7.58 -13.01 -16.71
CA VAL A 123 7.32 -11.78 -17.46
C VAL A 123 7.45 -10.54 -16.56
N ILE A 124 6.89 -10.60 -15.33
CA ILE A 124 7.00 -9.49 -14.39
C ILE A 124 8.46 -9.24 -13.98
N LEU A 125 9.23 -10.30 -13.69
CA LEU A 125 10.65 -10.18 -13.35
C LEU A 125 11.47 -9.60 -14.51
N ASP A 126 11.18 -10.01 -15.74
CA ASP A 126 11.85 -9.50 -16.94
C ASP A 126 11.55 -8.01 -17.15
N LEU A 127 10.29 -7.60 -17.00
CA LEU A 127 9.87 -6.19 -17.07
C LEU A 127 10.54 -5.34 -15.99
N ILE A 128 10.58 -5.80 -14.73
CA ILE A 128 11.28 -5.10 -13.65
C ILE A 128 12.77 -4.96 -13.95
N SER A 129 13.38 -6.01 -14.54
CA SER A 129 14.81 -6.05 -14.84
C SER A 129 15.23 -5.07 -15.94
N THR A 130 14.30 -4.50 -16.69
CA THR A 130 14.59 -3.38 -17.63
C THR A 130 15.02 -2.10 -16.89
N GLY A 131 14.61 -1.94 -15.63
CA GLY A 131 14.80 -0.72 -14.83
C GLY A 131 13.76 0.38 -15.10
N GLU A 132 12.88 0.20 -16.08
CA GLU A 132 11.85 1.18 -16.44
C GLU A 132 10.58 1.04 -15.59
N VAL A 133 10.32 -0.16 -15.06
CA VAL A 133 9.14 -0.45 -14.23
C VAL A 133 9.43 -0.12 -12.76
N GLY A 134 8.59 0.71 -12.14
CA GLY A 134 8.72 1.10 -10.74
C GLY A 134 7.68 0.51 -9.82
N LEU A 135 6.56 0.06 -10.36
CA LEU A 135 5.49 -0.60 -9.62
C LEU A 135 4.88 -1.73 -10.46
N ALA A 136 4.66 -2.88 -9.84
CA ALA A 136 3.92 -3.97 -10.43
C ALA A 136 2.82 -4.44 -9.46
N VAL A 137 1.60 -4.61 -9.97
CA VAL A 137 0.46 -5.14 -9.22
C VAL A 137 0.04 -6.47 -9.83
N ILE A 138 -0.25 -7.47 -9.00
CA ILE A 138 -0.74 -8.79 -9.42
C ILE A 138 -2.11 -9.00 -8.78
N ASP A 139 -3.17 -8.96 -9.58
CA ASP A 139 -4.56 -9.09 -9.11
C ASP A 139 -5.25 -10.26 -9.81
N SER A 140 -5.44 -11.41 -9.18
CA SER A 140 -4.94 -11.80 -7.86
C SER A 140 -4.27 -13.18 -7.94
N PHE A 141 -3.53 -13.55 -6.89
CA PHE A 141 -2.94 -14.91 -6.78
C PHE A 141 -3.98 -16.02 -6.69
N GLY A 142 -5.21 -15.68 -6.29
CA GLY A 142 -6.27 -16.65 -5.98
C GLY A 142 -6.73 -17.49 -7.15
N VAL A 143 -6.61 -16.94 -8.38
CA VAL A 143 -7.04 -17.56 -9.63
C VAL A 143 -5.90 -18.17 -10.46
N MET A 144 -4.66 -17.91 -10.06
CA MET A 144 -3.50 -18.37 -10.82
C MET A 144 -3.31 -19.90 -10.69
N VAL A 145 -2.90 -20.51 -11.77
CA VAL A 145 -2.66 -21.96 -11.88
C VAL A 145 -1.19 -22.21 -12.22
N SER A 146 -0.57 -23.21 -11.56
CA SER A 146 0.80 -23.59 -11.87
C SER A 146 0.90 -24.33 -13.20
N GLN A 147 2.10 -24.33 -13.81
CA GLN A 147 2.39 -25.09 -15.03
C GLN A 147 2.02 -26.56 -14.88
N GLN A 148 2.39 -27.17 -13.76
CA GLN A 148 2.06 -28.57 -13.45
C GLN A 148 0.55 -28.83 -13.41
N ALA A 149 -0.26 -27.87 -12.98
CA ALA A 149 -1.71 -28.03 -12.93
C ALA A 149 -2.37 -27.81 -14.30
N LEU A 150 -1.81 -26.95 -15.14
CA LEU A 150 -2.27 -26.74 -16.53
C LEU A 150 -2.05 -27.95 -17.42
N GLU A 151 -0.98 -28.72 -17.19
CA GLU A 151 -0.63 -29.93 -17.96
C GLU A 151 -1.44 -31.18 -17.59
N LYS A 152 -2.21 -31.11 -16.49
CA LYS A 152 -3.03 -32.23 -16.00
C LYS A 152 -4.48 -32.08 -16.38
N GLU A 153 -5.18 -33.21 -16.50
CA GLU A 153 -6.63 -33.21 -16.61
C GLU A 153 -7.29 -32.75 -15.30
N LEU A 154 -8.48 -32.13 -15.39
CA LEU A 154 -9.21 -31.60 -14.25
C LEU A 154 -9.57 -32.66 -13.18
N VAL A 155 -9.62 -33.93 -13.59
CA VAL A 155 -9.87 -35.07 -12.70
C VAL A 155 -8.68 -35.43 -11.82
N ASP A 156 -7.46 -34.99 -12.19
CA ASP A 156 -6.24 -35.29 -11.47
C ASP A 156 -6.06 -34.35 -10.27
N LYS A 157 -5.89 -34.92 -9.08
CA LYS A 157 -5.63 -34.14 -7.88
C LYS A 157 -4.25 -33.50 -7.93
N THR A 158 -4.18 -32.16 -7.91
CA THR A 158 -2.92 -31.39 -7.82
C THR A 158 -2.79 -30.78 -6.43
N TYR A 159 -1.77 -31.20 -5.70
CA TYR A 159 -1.47 -30.65 -4.37
C TYR A 159 -0.31 -29.64 -4.48
N ALA A 160 -0.51 -28.38 -4.17
CA ALA A 160 0.52 -27.38 -3.94
C ALA A 160 1.13 -26.59 -5.13
N GLY A 161 0.55 -26.57 -6.32
CA GLY A 161 1.15 -25.91 -7.50
C GLY A 161 1.57 -24.45 -7.30
N ILE A 162 0.64 -23.56 -6.98
CA ILE A 162 0.91 -22.09 -6.89
C ILE A 162 1.85 -21.73 -5.73
N SER A 163 1.84 -22.45 -4.61
CA SER A 163 2.66 -22.13 -3.45
C SER A 163 4.16 -22.25 -3.72
N LYS A 164 4.57 -23.19 -4.58
CA LYS A 164 5.96 -23.33 -5.01
C LYS A 164 6.34 -22.17 -5.95
N ALA A 165 5.52 -21.89 -6.96
CA ALA A 165 5.75 -20.80 -7.90
C ALA A 165 5.86 -19.44 -7.17
N LEU A 166 5.00 -19.17 -6.20
CA LEU A 166 5.05 -17.95 -5.37
C LEU A 166 6.32 -17.88 -4.49
N THR A 167 6.77 -19.00 -3.94
CA THR A 167 8.01 -19.04 -3.15
C THR A 167 9.22 -18.77 -4.05
N ASP A 168 9.28 -19.39 -5.22
CA ASP A 168 10.36 -19.20 -6.18
C ASP A 168 10.37 -17.76 -6.73
N PHE A 169 9.20 -17.20 -7.00
CA PHE A 169 9.03 -15.80 -7.41
C PHE A 169 9.49 -14.85 -6.30
N GLY A 170 9.00 -15.01 -5.06
CA GLY A 170 9.35 -14.15 -3.93
C GLY A 170 10.86 -14.11 -3.67
N GLY A 171 11.51 -15.28 -3.68
CA GLY A 171 12.96 -15.38 -3.49
C GLY A 171 13.77 -14.63 -4.54
N ARG A 172 13.34 -14.65 -5.82
CA ARG A 172 14.00 -13.90 -6.91
C ARG A 172 13.64 -12.41 -6.90
N ALA A 173 12.35 -12.12 -6.70
CA ALA A 173 11.82 -10.76 -6.74
C ALA A 173 12.41 -9.87 -5.63
N CYS A 174 12.70 -10.39 -4.43
CA CYS A 174 13.28 -9.62 -3.34
C CYS A 174 14.56 -8.86 -3.76
N GLY A 175 15.50 -9.54 -4.41
CA GLY A 175 16.75 -8.94 -4.87
C GLY A 175 16.52 -7.98 -6.04
N ILE A 176 15.73 -8.39 -7.02
CA ILE A 176 15.44 -7.62 -8.25
C ILE A 176 14.70 -6.32 -7.88
N CYS A 177 13.68 -6.40 -7.04
CA CYS A 177 12.91 -5.24 -6.58
C CYS A 177 13.79 -4.22 -5.85
N ASN A 178 14.66 -4.66 -4.96
CA ASN A 178 15.58 -3.77 -4.25
C ASN A 178 16.57 -3.09 -5.21
N LYS A 179 17.11 -3.83 -6.18
CA LYS A 179 18.08 -3.33 -7.18
C LYS A 179 17.48 -2.25 -8.07
N TYR A 180 16.29 -2.49 -8.60
CA TYR A 180 15.63 -1.59 -9.55
C TYR A 180 14.63 -0.65 -8.89
N LYS A 181 14.54 -0.65 -7.56
CA LYS A 181 13.58 0.17 -6.79
C LYS A 181 12.15 -0.01 -7.30
N CYS A 182 11.78 -1.25 -7.64
CA CYS A 182 10.43 -1.60 -8.08
C CYS A 182 9.66 -2.23 -6.93
N THR A 183 8.48 -1.70 -6.63
CA THR A 183 7.58 -2.28 -5.64
C THR A 183 6.65 -3.28 -6.31
N VAL A 184 6.46 -4.45 -5.70
CA VAL A 184 5.49 -5.44 -6.17
C VAL A 184 4.37 -5.58 -5.13
N ILE A 185 3.13 -5.35 -5.54
CA ILE A 185 1.93 -5.58 -4.74
C ILE A 185 1.25 -6.84 -5.24
N GLY A 186 1.21 -7.88 -4.42
CA GLY A 186 0.43 -9.07 -4.68
C GLY A 186 -0.90 -9.04 -3.93
N ILE A 187 -2.01 -9.10 -4.67
CA ILE A 187 -3.34 -9.20 -4.09
C ILE A 187 -3.68 -10.67 -3.87
N ASN A 188 -4.17 -10.97 -2.66
CA ASN A 188 -4.46 -12.33 -2.24
C ASN A 188 -5.83 -12.43 -1.57
N GLN A 189 -6.47 -13.56 -1.75
CA GLN A 189 -7.75 -13.86 -1.12
C GLN A 189 -7.54 -14.72 0.11
N ILE A 190 -8.42 -14.61 1.10
CA ILE A 190 -8.50 -15.52 2.23
C ILE A 190 -9.38 -16.71 1.88
N ARG A 191 -8.99 -17.87 2.37
CA ARG A 191 -9.76 -19.12 2.29
C ARG A 191 -9.89 -19.69 3.68
N GLU A 192 -10.96 -20.40 3.95
CA GLU A 192 -11.13 -21.13 5.22
C GLU A 192 -10.03 -22.16 5.39
N ASP A 193 -9.50 -22.25 6.59
CA ASP A 193 -8.52 -23.26 6.96
C ASP A 193 -9.18 -24.41 7.72
N PHE A 194 -9.67 -25.39 6.98
CA PHE A 194 -10.33 -26.59 7.52
C PHE A 194 -9.42 -27.45 8.40
N ASN A 195 -8.11 -27.22 8.37
CA ASN A 195 -7.15 -27.94 9.22
C ASN A 195 -6.91 -27.27 10.58
N SER A 196 -7.51 -26.11 10.82
CA SER A 196 -7.39 -25.40 12.10
C SER A 196 -8.45 -25.91 13.07
N THR A 197 -8.05 -26.38 14.24
CA THR A 197 -8.92 -26.92 15.30
C THR A 197 -9.90 -25.85 15.86
N PHE A 198 -9.57 -24.57 15.69
CA PHE A 198 -10.36 -23.43 16.21
C PHE A 198 -10.98 -22.56 15.12
N GLY A 199 -11.05 -23.06 13.89
CA GLY A 199 -11.37 -22.20 12.73
C GLY A 199 -10.21 -21.25 12.42
N GLY A 200 -10.15 -20.77 11.18
CA GLY A 200 -9.11 -19.83 10.78
C GLY A 200 -9.15 -19.60 9.28
N THR A 201 -8.45 -18.57 8.85
CA THR A 201 -8.29 -18.25 7.44
C THR A 201 -6.83 -18.33 7.01
N LYS A 202 -6.60 -18.77 5.80
CA LYS A 202 -5.27 -18.81 5.19
C LYS A 202 -5.29 -18.12 3.83
N THR A 203 -4.15 -17.52 3.47
CA THR A 203 -3.92 -16.99 2.12
C THR A 203 -3.22 -18.01 1.25
N VAL A 204 -3.36 -17.89 -0.06
CA VAL A 204 -2.62 -18.67 -1.05
C VAL A 204 -1.11 -18.34 -0.95
N GLY A 205 -0.23 -19.26 -1.36
CA GLY A 205 1.23 -19.04 -1.41
C GLY A 205 2.05 -19.61 -0.24
N GLY A 206 1.37 -20.20 0.75
CA GLY A 206 2.06 -20.91 1.84
C GLY A 206 2.91 -20.00 2.74
N LYS A 207 3.95 -20.58 3.38
CA LYS A 207 4.83 -19.86 4.30
C LYS A 207 5.92 -19.05 3.58
N GLY A 208 6.39 -19.53 2.41
CA GLY A 208 7.49 -18.88 1.66
C GLY A 208 7.15 -17.45 1.28
N TRP A 209 6.08 -17.22 0.51
CA TRP A 209 5.62 -15.89 0.15
C TRP A 209 5.44 -14.96 1.36
N LYS A 210 4.77 -15.46 2.42
CA LYS A 210 4.59 -14.68 3.67
C LYS A 210 5.90 -14.27 4.33
N HIS A 211 6.97 -15.04 4.11
CA HIS A 211 8.28 -14.74 4.66
C HIS A 211 8.99 -13.66 3.85
N ASP A 212 8.87 -13.71 2.52
CA ASP A 212 9.59 -12.84 1.59
C ASP A 212 9.01 -11.41 1.60
N VAL A 213 7.68 -11.26 1.67
CA VAL A 213 7.05 -9.94 1.71
C VAL A 213 7.51 -9.11 2.90
N SER A 214 7.72 -7.82 2.67
CA SER A 214 8.12 -6.85 3.70
C SER A 214 6.93 -6.27 4.46
N VAL A 215 5.82 -6.03 3.76
CA VAL A 215 4.58 -5.49 4.34
C VAL A 215 3.40 -6.39 3.99
N ARG A 216 2.54 -6.68 4.97
CA ARG A 216 1.28 -7.41 4.77
C ARG A 216 0.15 -6.63 5.39
N LEU A 217 -0.80 -6.23 4.57
CA LEU A 217 -2.01 -5.50 4.97
C LEU A 217 -3.23 -6.39 4.78
N GLU A 218 -4.00 -6.55 5.86
CA GLU A 218 -5.30 -7.23 5.84
C GLU A 218 -6.41 -6.20 5.64
N PHE A 219 -7.24 -6.42 4.64
CA PHE A 219 -8.35 -5.56 4.27
C PHE A 219 -9.69 -6.20 4.65
N ARG A 220 -10.57 -5.42 5.23
CA ARG A 220 -11.94 -5.82 5.56
C ARG A 220 -12.90 -4.70 5.25
N MET A 221 -14.03 -5.04 4.64
CA MET A 221 -15.12 -4.10 4.49
C MET A 221 -15.65 -3.71 5.87
N GLY A 222 -15.78 -2.41 6.11
CA GLY A 222 -16.34 -1.84 7.32
C GLY A 222 -17.81 -1.46 7.15
N THR A 223 -18.25 -0.50 7.92
CA THR A 223 -19.65 -0.02 7.95
C THR A 223 -19.99 0.72 6.66
N TYR A 224 -21.19 0.49 6.12
CA TYR A 224 -21.76 1.31 5.06
C TYR A 224 -22.03 2.72 5.53
N ILE A 225 -21.91 3.69 4.64
CA ILE A 225 -22.09 5.12 4.93
C ILE A 225 -23.02 5.78 3.91
N ASP A 226 -23.66 6.87 4.35
CA ASP A 226 -24.41 7.78 3.49
C ASP A 226 -23.48 8.84 2.83
N ASP A 227 -24.06 9.79 2.09
CA ASP A 227 -23.34 10.88 1.44
C ASP A 227 -22.56 11.77 2.41
N LYS A 228 -23.01 11.85 3.66
CA LYS A 228 -22.40 12.64 4.75
C LYS A 228 -21.46 11.81 5.64
N ASN A 229 -21.04 10.63 5.20
CA ASN A 229 -20.21 9.69 5.96
C ASN A 229 -20.83 9.18 7.28
N LYS A 230 -22.14 9.31 7.43
CA LYS A 230 -22.84 8.76 8.58
C LYS A 230 -23.02 7.26 8.42
N ALA A 231 -22.72 6.52 9.50
CA ALA A 231 -22.88 5.08 9.52
C ALA A 231 -24.34 4.65 9.25
N LEU A 232 -24.50 3.68 8.36
CA LEU A 232 -25.78 3.08 8.01
C LEU A 232 -25.94 1.71 8.64
N THR A 233 -27.18 1.28 8.83
CA THR A 233 -27.49 -0.05 9.33
C THR A 233 -27.15 -1.12 8.28
N ARG A 234 -26.80 -2.31 8.74
CA ARG A 234 -26.52 -3.45 7.86
C ARG A 234 -27.76 -3.80 7.06
N GLY A 235 -27.64 -3.86 5.74
CA GLY A 235 -28.76 -4.14 4.83
C GLY A 235 -29.44 -2.88 4.26
N THR A 236 -28.92 -1.68 4.50
CA THR A 236 -29.37 -0.46 3.80
C THR A 236 -29.19 -0.63 2.29
N GLU A 237 -30.25 -0.36 1.54
CA GLU A 237 -30.19 -0.31 0.07
C GLU A 237 -29.48 0.98 -0.38
N ASN A 238 -28.66 0.87 -1.42
CA ASN A 238 -27.98 1.99 -2.06
C ASN A 238 -27.11 2.85 -1.12
N PRO A 239 -26.14 2.27 -0.38
CA PRO A 239 -25.21 3.08 0.39
C PRO A 239 -24.33 3.94 -0.55
N ALA A 240 -23.96 5.14 -0.10
CA ALA A 240 -23.05 6.02 -0.85
C ALA A 240 -21.60 5.52 -0.86
N GLY A 241 -21.25 4.69 0.12
CA GLY A 241 -19.92 4.14 0.27
C GLY A 241 -19.81 3.21 1.47
N ASN A 242 -18.59 2.89 1.83
CA ASN A 242 -18.27 2.14 3.05
C ASN A 242 -16.93 2.57 3.62
N MET A 243 -16.71 2.23 4.86
CA MET A 243 -15.38 2.26 5.45
C MET A 243 -14.60 1.02 5.03
N VAL A 244 -13.31 1.17 4.79
CA VAL A 244 -12.36 0.07 4.57
C VAL A 244 -11.42 0.01 5.75
N ASN A 245 -11.46 -1.09 6.49
CA ASN A 245 -10.57 -1.31 7.63
C ASN A 245 -9.29 -2.02 7.17
N VAL A 246 -8.14 -1.50 7.57
CA VAL A 246 -6.83 -2.05 7.21
C VAL A 246 -6.05 -2.38 8.48
N THR A 247 -5.52 -3.60 8.54
CA THR A 247 -4.67 -4.03 9.65
C THR A 247 -3.30 -4.42 9.13
N MET A 248 -2.26 -3.83 9.70
CA MET A 248 -0.87 -4.19 9.41
C MET A 248 -0.49 -5.48 10.15
N LYS A 249 -0.41 -6.59 9.44
CA LYS A 249 -0.06 -7.90 9.99
C LYS A 249 1.43 -8.18 9.99
N LYS A 250 2.16 -7.51 9.11
CA LYS A 250 3.62 -7.57 9.03
C LYS A 250 4.16 -6.27 8.48
N ASN A 251 5.22 -5.76 9.10
CA ASN A 251 6.02 -4.69 8.56
C ASN A 251 7.49 -4.89 8.99
N LYS A 252 8.40 -4.76 8.02
CA LYS A 252 9.86 -4.83 8.22
C LYS A 252 10.53 -3.46 7.99
N THR A 253 9.74 -2.42 7.70
CA THR A 253 10.24 -1.13 7.19
C THR A 253 9.80 0.08 8.01
N CYS A 254 9.08 -0.13 9.09
CA CYS A 254 8.75 0.90 10.08
C CYS A 254 8.42 0.24 11.43
N PRO A 255 8.39 1.02 12.53
CA PRO A 255 8.03 0.53 13.85
C PRO A 255 6.63 -0.12 13.90
N PRO A 256 6.40 -1.17 14.70
CA PRO A 256 5.12 -1.87 14.78
C PRO A 256 4.10 -1.17 15.69
N THR A 257 4.24 0.12 15.95
CA THR A 257 3.42 0.90 16.88
C THR A 257 2.04 1.23 16.33
N ARG A 258 1.93 1.45 15.01
CA ARG A 258 0.71 1.87 14.32
C ARG A 258 0.16 0.69 13.50
N ARG A 259 -0.74 -0.09 14.08
CA ARG A 259 -1.15 -1.39 13.50
C ARG A 259 -2.47 -1.39 12.76
N THR A 260 -3.29 -0.39 12.94
CA THR A 260 -4.62 -0.33 12.34
C THR A 260 -4.87 1.04 11.72
N GLY A 261 -5.48 1.03 10.55
CA GLY A 261 -5.98 2.19 9.86
C GLY A 261 -7.32 1.89 9.21
N PHE A 262 -7.96 2.91 8.71
CA PHE A 262 -9.16 2.78 7.90
C PHE A 262 -9.27 4.01 7.01
N TYR A 263 -10.03 3.88 5.94
CA TYR A 263 -10.35 5.00 5.08
C TYR A 263 -11.80 4.95 4.62
N THR A 264 -12.28 6.08 4.18
CA THR A 264 -13.64 6.26 3.70
C THR A 264 -13.67 6.13 2.18
N LEU A 265 -14.39 5.14 1.67
CA LEU A 265 -14.56 4.89 0.24
C LEU A 265 -15.96 5.31 -0.21
N LYS A 266 -16.03 6.27 -1.11
CA LYS A 266 -17.24 6.68 -1.84
C LYS A 266 -17.32 5.98 -3.19
N TYR A 267 -18.45 5.35 -3.51
CA TYR A 267 -18.59 4.59 -4.76
C TYR A 267 -18.61 5.46 -6.02
N LEU A 268 -18.94 6.74 -5.88
CA LEU A 268 -18.95 7.67 -7.00
C LEU A 268 -17.65 8.45 -7.19
N SER A 269 -16.89 8.72 -6.12
CA SER A 269 -15.74 9.62 -6.14
C SER A 269 -14.42 9.03 -5.65
N GLY A 270 -14.38 7.78 -5.18
CA GLY A 270 -13.18 7.17 -4.66
C GLY A 270 -12.94 7.46 -3.17
N ILE A 271 -11.68 7.61 -2.78
CA ILE A 271 -11.28 7.84 -1.39
C ILE A 271 -11.65 9.26 -0.95
N ASP A 272 -12.33 9.40 0.18
CA ASP A 272 -12.71 10.70 0.74
C ASP A 272 -11.53 11.29 1.55
N TYR A 273 -10.62 11.94 0.82
CA TYR A 273 -9.39 12.52 1.36
C TYR A 273 -9.63 13.46 2.54
N LEU A 274 -10.50 14.48 2.37
CA LEU A 274 -10.70 15.51 3.39
C LEU A 274 -11.32 14.95 4.68
N TRP A 275 -12.20 13.96 4.55
CA TRP A 275 -12.74 13.30 5.74
C TRP A 275 -11.66 12.58 6.53
N ASP A 276 -10.80 11.85 5.84
CA ASP A 276 -9.68 11.14 6.44
C ASP A 276 -8.63 12.11 7.00
N PHE A 277 -8.42 13.26 6.32
CA PHE A 277 -7.50 14.31 6.76
C PHE A 277 -7.94 14.95 8.09
N ILE A 278 -9.23 15.31 8.22
CA ILE A 278 -9.78 15.89 9.46
C ILE A 278 -9.52 14.95 10.66
N GLU A 279 -9.70 13.65 10.48
CA GLU A 279 -9.48 12.68 11.55
C GLU A 279 -7.99 12.57 11.96
N VAL A 280 -7.07 12.67 11.00
CA VAL A 280 -5.63 12.72 11.29
C VAL A 280 -5.24 14.06 11.94
N GLY A 281 -5.82 15.16 11.45
CA GLY A 281 -5.65 16.48 12.06
C GLY A 281 -6.08 16.53 13.53
N LEU A 282 -7.21 15.90 13.86
CA LEU A 282 -7.67 15.72 15.24
C LEU A 282 -6.66 14.91 16.08
N LYS A 283 -6.07 13.87 15.49
CA LYS A 283 -5.10 13.02 16.19
C LYS A 283 -3.80 13.75 16.51
N PHE A 284 -3.36 14.63 15.63
CA PHE A 284 -2.14 15.41 15.83
C PHE A 284 -2.36 16.74 16.56
N GLY A 285 -3.61 17.08 16.92
CA GLY A 285 -3.94 18.36 17.54
C GLY A 285 -3.89 19.57 16.60
N ILE A 286 -3.75 19.33 15.29
CA ILE A 286 -3.81 20.35 14.22
C ILE A 286 -5.25 20.84 14.04
N ILE A 287 -6.20 19.96 14.33
CA ILE A 287 -7.61 20.24 14.44
C ILE A 287 -8.02 19.90 15.87
N GLU A 288 -8.60 20.86 16.59
CA GLU A 288 -9.16 20.65 17.91
C GLU A 288 -10.67 20.59 17.86
N LYS A 289 -11.26 19.78 18.72
CA LYS A 289 -12.71 19.62 18.84
C LYS A 289 -13.18 19.87 20.26
N SER A 290 -14.10 20.82 20.41
CA SER A 290 -14.79 21.10 21.67
C SER A 290 -16.30 21.00 21.48
N GLY A 291 -16.90 19.90 21.93
CA GLY A 291 -18.30 19.58 21.64
C GLY A 291 -18.57 19.42 20.16
N SER A 292 -19.40 20.31 19.57
CA SER A 292 -19.67 20.34 18.13
C SER A 292 -18.83 21.37 17.37
N TRP A 293 -17.92 22.06 18.03
CA TRP A 293 -17.10 23.10 17.48
C TRP A 293 -15.70 22.61 17.18
N PHE A 294 -15.11 23.10 16.08
CA PHE A 294 -13.77 22.75 15.62
C PHE A 294 -12.96 24.02 15.45
N SER A 295 -11.67 23.94 15.73
CA SER A 295 -10.68 24.99 15.52
C SER A 295 -9.49 24.41 14.77
N LEU A 296 -8.93 25.17 13.81
CA LEU A 296 -7.73 24.80 13.06
C LEU A 296 -6.54 25.55 13.65
N ILE A 297 -5.49 24.82 13.98
CA ILE A 297 -4.34 25.35 14.75
C ILE A 297 -3.04 25.04 14.02
N ASN A 298 -2.20 26.03 13.88
CA ASN A 298 -0.80 25.81 13.58
C ASN A 298 -0.09 25.45 14.88
N ILE A 299 0.16 24.17 15.09
CA ILE A 299 0.71 23.67 16.36
C ILE A 299 2.19 23.98 16.57
N ASP A 300 2.92 24.44 15.53
CA ASP A 300 4.31 24.89 15.66
C ASP A 300 4.38 26.31 16.19
N THR A 301 3.44 27.16 15.82
CA THR A 301 3.37 28.57 16.26
C THR A 301 2.37 28.79 17.39
N GLY A 302 1.43 27.85 17.60
CA GLY A 302 0.31 28.01 18.52
C GLY A 302 -0.80 28.96 18.01
N GLU A 303 -0.72 29.39 16.75
CA GLU A 303 -1.69 30.29 16.14
C GLU A 303 -2.99 29.55 15.77
N ILE A 304 -4.14 30.15 16.12
CA ILE A 304 -5.44 29.68 15.66
C ILE A 304 -5.66 30.25 14.26
N ILE A 305 -5.68 29.33 13.24
CA ILE A 305 -5.90 29.70 11.85
C ILE A 305 -7.36 30.00 11.59
N GLU A 306 -8.25 29.16 12.12
CA GLU A 306 -9.72 29.35 12.06
C GLU A 306 -10.38 28.78 13.31
N ASP A 307 -11.44 29.41 13.79
CA ASP A 307 -12.13 29.04 15.02
C ASP A 307 -13.64 28.92 14.79
N LYS A 308 -14.30 28.18 15.68
CA LYS A 308 -15.75 28.06 15.74
C LYS A 308 -16.43 27.54 14.48
N LEU A 309 -15.80 26.59 13.78
CA LEU A 309 -16.45 25.82 12.73
C LEU A 309 -17.42 24.81 13.36
N HIS A 310 -18.72 24.92 13.10
CA HIS A 310 -19.72 24.05 13.71
C HIS A 310 -19.93 22.78 12.89
N GLY A 311 -19.49 21.64 13.41
CA GLY A 311 -19.60 20.33 12.77
C GLY A 311 -18.53 20.06 11.73
N GLN A 312 -18.24 18.78 11.49
CA GLN A 312 -17.16 18.33 10.58
C GLN A 312 -17.42 18.71 9.12
N ASP A 313 -18.70 18.78 8.70
CA ASP A 313 -19.06 19.22 7.35
C ASP A 313 -18.62 20.67 7.05
N ASN A 314 -18.67 21.56 8.06
CA ASN A 314 -18.21 22.93 7.89
C ASN A 314 -16.68 23.03 7.89
N VAL A 315 -15.98 22.17 8.65
CA VAL A 315 -14.51 22.04 8.55
C VAL A 315 -14.13 21.62 7.14
N ARG A 316 -14.78 20.59 6.62
CA ARG A 316 -14.56 20.12 5.25
C ARG A 316 -14.77 21.24 4.22
N LYS A 317 -15.92 21.91 4.30
CA LYS A 317 -16.24 23.00 3.38
C LYS A 317 -15.21 24.14 3.46
N PHE A 318 -14.80 24.51 4.66
CA PHE A 318 -13.77 25.53 4.86
C PHE A 318 -12.45 25.13 4.20
N LEU A 319 -11.99 23.88 4.37
CA LEU A 319 -10.77 23.37 3.76
C LEU A 319 -10.89 23.27 2.23
N GLU A 320 -12.06 22.95 1.69
CA GLU A 320 -12.33 22.95 0.25
C GLU A 320 -12.25 24.36 -0.36
N GLU A 321 -12.69 25.38 0.38
CA GLU A 321 -12.70 26.77 -0.05
C GLU A 321 -11.35 27.50 0.20
N ASN A 322 -10.50 27.01 1.12
CA ASN A 322 -9.23 27.62 1.53
C ASN A 322 -8.06 26.64 1.34
N THR A 323 -7.68 26.42 0.09
CA THR A 323 -6.66 25.44 -0.30
C THR A 323 -5.25 25.79 0.19
N ASP A 324 -4.96 27.07 0.44
CA ASP A 324 -3.72 27.55 1.05
C ASP A 324 -3.61 27.14 2.54
N VAL A 325 -4.73 27.25 3.26
CA VAL A 325 -4.81 26.74 4.65
C VAL A 325 -4.65 25.23 4.66
N LEU A 326 -5.35 24.52 3.76
CA LEU A 326 -5.21 23.06 3.66
C LEU A 326 -3.76 22.66 3.42
N ALA A 327 -3.07 23.29 2.47
CA ALA A 327 -1.66 22.99 2.19
C ALA A 327 -0.75 23.20 3.41
N THR A 328 -0.96 24.29 4.16
CA THR A 328 -0.23 24.53 5.42
C THR A 328 -0.47 23.42 6.45
N LEU A 329 -1.72 22.99 6.61
CA LEU A 329 -2.06 21.91 7.54
C LEU A 329 -1.53 20.54 7.07
N GLU A 330 -1.48 20.31 5.76
CA GLU A 330 -0.88 19.10 5.15
C GLU A 330 0.61 19.01 5.46
N GLU A 331 1.36 20.11 5.35
CA GLU A 331 2.77 20.17 5.73
C GLU A 331 2.97 19.84 7.22
N LEU A 332 2.11 20.35 8.09
CA LEU A 332 2.14 20.02 9.53
C LEU A 332 1.85 18.56 9.81
N VAL A 333 0.92 17.94 9.07
CA VAL A 333 0.64 16.50 9.16
C VAL A 333 1.83 15.69 8.68
N GLU A 334 2.39 16.03 7.51
CA GLU A 334 3.51 15.32 6.90
C GLU A 334 4.74 15.32 7.82
N ALA A 335 5.09 16.46 8.38
CA ALA A 335 6.20 16.57 9.32
C ALA A 335 6.07 15.65 10.54
N ARG A 336 4.86 15.22 10.88
CA ARG A 336 4.56 14.36 12.04
C ARG A 336 4.30 12.91 11.71
N LEU A 337 4.19 12.56 10.43
CA LEU A 337 3.98 11.16 10.02
C LEU A 337 5.12 10.25 10.52
N TYR A 338 6.33 10.79 10.58
CA TYR A 338 7.57 10.08 10.93
C TYR A 338 8.01 10.26 12.39
N SER A 339 7.22 10.96 13.22
CA SER A 339 7.64 11.36 14.58
C SER A 339 7.95 10.23 15.56
N ASP A 340 7.53 8.99 15.25
CA ASP A 340 7.85 7.80 16.06
C ASP A 340 9.02 6.98 15.45
N GLU A 341 9.64 7.44 14.38
CA GLU A 341 10.88 6.85 13.86
C GLU A 341 12.06 7.37 14.68
N VAL A 342 12.91 6.47 15.14
CA VAL A 342 14.21 6.84 15.70
C VAL A 342 15.03 7.42 14.56
N ARG A 343 15.23 8.73 14.55
CA ARG A 343 16.13 9.37 13.61
C ARG A 343 17.55 9.05 14.03
N LEU A 344 18.38 8.66 13.07
CA LEU A 344 19.81 8.38 13.33
C LEU A 344 20.54 9.63 13.87
N ASP A 345 20.05 10.81 13.52
CA ASP A 345 20.55 12.10 13.98
C ASP A 345 20.41 12.28 15.53
N GLU A 346 19.45 11.56 16.16
CA GLU A 346 19.24 11.60 17.62
C GLU A 346 20.19 10.66 18.39
N ILE A 347 20.86 9.72 17.69
CA ILE A 347 21.78 8.76 18.30
C ILE A 347 23.18 9.38 18.50
N ASP A 348 23.54 10.38 17.68
CA ASP A 348 24.85 11.04 17.73
C ASP A 348 24.96 12.17 18.81
N GLU A 349 23.83 12.55 19.45
CA GLU A 349 23.84 13.59 20.49
C GLU A 349 23.99 13.05 21.93
N GLU A 350 24.01 11.72 22.15
CA GLU A 350 24.18 11.10 23.49
C GLU A 350 25.58 10.47 23.75
N GLU A 351 26.59 10.69 22.88
CA GLU A 351 28.02 10.39 23.15
C GLU A 351 28.82 11.68 23.27
#